data_85b9e1915e252390556b2d2552eccba7
#
_entry.id   85b9e1915e252390556b2d2552eccba7
#
_cell.length_a   1.000
_cell.length_b   1.000
_cell.length_c   1.000
_cell.angle_alpha   90.00
_cell.angle_beta   90.00
_cell.angle_gamma   90.00
#
_symmetry.space_group_name_H-M   'P 1'
#
loop_
_entity.id
_entity.type
_entity.pdbx_description
1 polymer ?
#
loop_
_entity_poly.entity_id
_entity_poly.type
_entity_poly.pdbx_seq_one_letter_code
_entity_poly.pdbx_strand_id
1 'polypeptide(L)'
;HLNELGLGVATEALDPIMPQYLGDLTSWTAIGARTAESQTHREMASGLSTPVGFKNGTDGSLSVAINAIKSSRESHHFLGLNDGGRVTVYETRGNQYTHVVLRGGTKPNYDTKSVKSCEAQLEKENLPKKIMIDCSHGNTNKDYTLQPRVADNCINQVLKSNRSIIGFMLESNIEEGNQKITQDLNDLKYGVSLTDA
;
A
#
# COMPACT_ATOMS: atom_id res chain seq x y z
N HIS A 1 -7.87 -17.92 -9.15
CA HIS A 1 -9.23 -18.23 -8.63
C HIS A 1 -9.99 -16.95 -8.24
N LEU A 2 -9.40 -16.01 -7.44
CA LEU A 2 -10.08 -14.75 -7.07
C LEU A 2 -10.49 -13.93 -8.30
N ASN A 3 -9.59 -13.83 -9.29
CA ASN A 3 -9.86 -13.12 -10.55
C ASN A 3 -11.00 -13.79 -11.35
N GLU A 4 -11.12 -15.14 -11.32
CA GLU A 4 -12.22 -15.87 -11.95
C GLU A 4 -13.58 -15.54 -11.30
N LEU A 5 -13.56 -15.15 -10.01
CA LEU A 5 -14.74 -14.68 -9.28
C LEU A 5 -15.07 -13.20 -9.55
N GLY A 6 -14.27 -12.52 -10.39
CA GLY A 6 -14.45 -11.10 -10.69
C GLY A 6 -13.94 -10.16 -9.61
N LEU A 7 -13.13 -10.65 -8.67
CA LEU A 7 -12.52 -9.86 -7.61
C LEU A 7 -11.11 -9.42 -8.00
N GLY A 8 -10.80 -8.16 -7.83
CA GLY A 8 -9.43 -7.65 -7.98
C GLY A 8 -8.55 -8.16 -6.85
N VAL A 9 -7.33 -8.59 -7.19
CA VAL A 9 -6.32 -9.04 -6.22
C VAL A 9 -5.36 -7.90 -5.92
N ALA A 10 -5.06 -7.68 -4.65
CA ALA A 10 -4.02 -6.75 -4.20
C ALA A 10 -2.87 -7.52 -3.56
N THR A 11 -1.67 -6.94 -3.64
CA THR A 11 -0.48 -7.50 -2.98
C THR A 11 0.38 -6.39 -2.38
N GLU A 12 1.17 -6.71 -1.36
CA GLU A 12 2.31 -5.89 -0.96
C GLU A 12 3.56 -6.43 -1.66
N ALA A 13 4.24 -5.58 -2.42
CA ALA A 13 5.47 -5.94 -3.10
C ALA A 13 6.65 -5.86 -2.12
N LEU A 14 6.93 -6.96 -1.46
CA LEU A 14 8.02 -7.10 -0.49
C LEU A 14 9.35 -7.44 -1.17
N ASP A 15 9.28 -8.27 -2.18
CA ASP A 15 10.41 -8.72 -2.98
C ASP A 15 10.32 -8.11 -4.38
N PRO A 16 11.42 -7.54 -4.92
CA PRO A 16 11.39 -6.88 -6.23
C PRO A 16 11.26 -7.84 -7.43
N ILE A 17 11.43 -9.14 -7.22
CA ILE A 17 11.32 -10.16 -8.28
C ILE A 17 9.90 -10.69 -8.39
N MET A 18 9.21 -10.91 -7.27
CA MET A 18 7.86 -11.50 -7.24
C MET A 18 6.84 -10.81 -8.13
N PRO A 19 6.82 -9.47 -8.26
CA PRO A 19 5.87 -8.81 -9.16
C PRO A 19 6.03 -9.20 -10.64
N GLN A 20 7.20 -9.69 -11.05
CA GLN A 20 7.44 -10.16 -12.40
C GLN A 20 6.68 -11.46 -12.71
N TYR A 21 6.32 -12.24 -11.68
CA TYR A 21 5.52 -13.46 -11.79
C TYR A 21 4.03 -13.26 -11.52
N LEU A 22 3.67 -12.24 -10.75
CA LEU A 22 2.30 -12.03 -10.27
C LEU A 22 1.63 -10.79 -10.88
N GLY A 23 2.37 -9.98 -11.66
CA GLY A 23 1.90 -8.68 -12.11
C GLY A 23 0.64 -8.73 -12.98
N ASP A 24 0.45 -9.77 -13.76
CA ASP A 24 -0.73 -10.00 -14.59
C ASP A 24 -1.97 -10.47 -13.79
N LEU A 25 -1.76 -10.94 -12.56
CA LEU A 25 -2.81 -11.41 -11.65
C LEU A 25 -3.25 -10.37 -10.63
N THR A 26 -2.49 -9.28 -10.47
CA THR A 26 -2.75 -8.24 -9.46
C THR A 26 -3.39 -7.01 -10.07
N SER A 27 -4.33 -6.41 -9.34
CA SER A 27 -5.05 -5.20 -9.74
C SER A 27 -4.53 -3.95 -9.02
N TRP A 28 -3.85 -4.11 -7.89
CA TRP A 28 -3.29 -3.04 -7.08
C TRP A 28 -2.10 -3.55 -6.26
N THR A 29 -1.09 -2.71 -6.09
CA THR A 29 0.13 -3.07 -5.35
C THR A 29 0.42 -2.04 -4.27
N ALA A 30 0.75 -2.51 -3.07
CA ALA A 30 1.25 -1.67 -1.98
C ALA A 30 2.79 -1.72 -1.90
N ILE A 31 3.40 -0.60 -1.55
CA ILE A 31 4.76 -0.52 -1.02
C ILE A 31 4.66 -0.11 0.44
N GLY A 32 5.17 -0.96 1.33
CA GLY A 32 5.07 -0.79 2.77
C GLY A 32 5.88 0.39 3.31
N ALA A 33 5.57 0.81 4.53
CA ALA A 33 6.25 1.95 5.17
C ALA A 33 7.76 1.75 5.35
N ARG A 34 8.20 0.49 5.50
CA ARG A 34 9.61 0.14 5.69
C ARG A 34 10.39 0.01 4.36
N THR A 35 9.69 -0.14 3.26
CA THR A 35 10.26 -0.32 1.91
C THR A 35 10.09 0.90 1.00
N ALA A 36 9.27 1.88 1.38
CA ALA A 36 9.05 3.09 0.59
C ALA A 36 10.33 3.97 0.42
N GLU A 37 11.33 3.82 1.29
CA GLU A 37 12.64 4.47 1.13
C GLU A 37 13.57 3.72 0.18
N SER A 38 13.32 2.44 -0.09
CA SER A 38 14.16 1.59 -0.90
C SER A 38 14.12 2.01 -2.36
N GLN A 39 15.30 2.32 -2.93
CA GLN A 39 15.44 2.67 -4.35
C GLN A 39 14.97 1.51 -5.24
N THR A 40 15.35 0.27 -4.90
CA THR A 40 14.94 -0.93 -5.65
C THR A 40 13.42 -1.06 -5.75
N HIS A 41 12.69 -0.77 -4.66
CA HIS A 41 11.23 -0.81 -4.67
C HIS A 41 10.61 0.33 -5.49
N ARG A 42 11.23 1.51 -5.50
CA ARG A 42 10.80 2.64 -6.34
C ARG A 42 11.01 2.36 -7.82
N GLU A 43 12.15 1.79 -8.18
CA GLU A 43 12.47 1.36 -9.54
C GLU A 43 11.51 0.27 -10.02
N MET A 44 11.29 -0.77 -9.20
CA MET A 44 10.30 -1.81 -9.46
C MET A 44 8.91 -1.19 -9.69
N ALA A 45 8.45 -0.31 -8.79
CA ALA A 45 7.15 0.34 -8.90
C ALA A 45 6.99 1.15 -10.20
N SER A 46 8.08 1.72 -10.73
CA SER A 46 8.09 2.45 -12.00
C SER A 46 7.77 1.55 -13.21
N GLY A 47 8.01 0.26 -13.08
CA GLY A 47 7.77 -0.73 -14.14
C GLY A 47 6.45 -1.48 -14.02
N LEU A 48 5.74 -1.36 -12.88
CA LEU A 48 4.48 -2.06 -12.69
C LEU A 48 3.36 -1.44 -13.54
N SER A 49 2.52 -2.29 -14.11
CA SER A 49 1.32 -1.88 -14.84
C SER A 49 0.12 -1.62 -13.91
N THR A 50 0.20 -2.03 -12.65
CA THR A 50 -0.82 -1.79 -11.64
C THR A 50 -0.68 -0.41 -11.01
N PRO A 51 -1.77 0.21 -10.49
CA PRO A 51 -1.65 1.31 -9.55
C PRO A 51 -0.84 0.90 -8.32
N VAL A 52 0.01 1.82 -7.82
CA VAL A 52 0.88 1.55 -6.66
C VAL A 52 0.64 2.56 -5.56
N GLY A 53 0.29 2.06 -4.37
CA GLY A 53 0.13 2.84 -3.15
C GLY A 53 1.39 2.80 -2.28
N PHE A 54 2.01 3.96 -2.04
CA PHE A 54 3.14 4.10 -1.12
C PHE A 54 2.66 4.50 0.26
N LYS A 55 2.90 3.65 1.26
CA LYS A 55 2.59 3.96 2.66
C LYS A 55 3.54 5.05 3.18
N ASN A 56 3.02 5.99 3.97
CA ASN A 56 3.85 6.94 4.71
C ASN A 56 4.77 6.22 5.72
N GLY A 57 5.83 6.88 6.15
CA GLY A 57 6.78 6.34 7.11
C GLY A 57 6.13 5.88 8.42
N THR A 58 6.78 5.00 9.15
CA THR A 58 6.27 4.48 10.45
C THR A 58 6.15 5.57 11.51
N ASP A 59 6.89 6.66 11.38
CA ASP A 59 6.80 7.88 12.19
C ASP A 59 5.64 8.81 11.82
N GLY A 60 4.99 8.55 10.67
CA GLY A 60 3.95 9.38 10.08
C GLY A 60 4.43 10.35 8.99
N SER A 61 5.73 10.35 8.65
CA SER A 61 6.32 11.23 7.64
C SER A 61 5.76 10.95 6.25
N LEU A 62 5.22 11.98 5.61
CA LEU A 62 4.71 11.93 4.22
C LEU A 62 5.82 12.07 3.18
N SER A 63 6.96 12.67 3.54
CA SER A 63 8.05 12.94 2.60
C SER A 63 8.58 11.67 1.93
N VAL A 64 8.64 10.57 2.67
CA VAL A 64 9.06 9.26 2.16
C VAL A 64 8.17 8.79 1.02
N ALA A 65 6.84 8.79 1.25
CA ALA A 65 5.86 8.38 0.24
C ALA A 65 5.85 9.34 -0.97
N ILE A 66 5.91 10.64 -0.75
CA ILE A 66 5.96 11.66 -1.81
C ILE A 66 7.21 11.48 -2.68
N ASN A 67 8.38 11.29 -2.07
CA ASN A 67 9.62 11.05 -2.81
C ASN A 67 9.58 9.75 -3.59
N ALA A 68 8.97 8.70 -3.01
CA ALA A 68 8.78 7.43 -3.69
C ALA A 68 7.87 7.57 -4.92
N ILE A 69 6.77 8.30 -4.79
CA ILE A 69 5.85 8.61 -5.89
C ILE A 69 6.60 9.36 -7.00
N LYS A 70 7.34 10.43 -6.67
CA LYS A 70 8.12 11.21 -7.64
C LYS A 70 9.11 10.31 -8.39
N SER A 71 9.90 9.53 -7.64
CA SER A 71 10.88 8.62 -8.24
C SER A 71 10.21 7.59 -9.15
N SER A 72 9.16 6.90 -8.68
CA SER A 72 8.52 5.83 -9.45
C SER A 72 7.72 6.31 -10.67
N ARG A 73 7.46 7.60 -10.80
CA ARG A 73 6.81 8.19 -11.99
C ARG A 73 7.81 8.44 -13.14
N GLU A 74 9.09 8.39 -12.84
CA GLU A 74 10.17 8.55 -13.82
C GLU A 74 10.59 7.19 -14.39
N SER A 75 11.28 7.24 -15.55
CA SER A 75 11.91 6.07 -16.16
C SER A 75 13.13 5.63 -15.35
N HIS A 76 13.29 4.33 -15.21
CA HIS A 76 14.43 3.71 -14.53
C HIS A 76 14.99 2.54 -15.33
N HIS A 77 16.25 2.19 -15.03
CA HIS A 77 16.88 0.96 -15.50
C HIS A 77 17.27 0.11 -14.28
N PHE A 78 16.84 -1.14 -14.25
CA PHE A 78 17.21 -2.06 -13.17
C PHE A 78 17.39 -3.49 -13.67
N LEU A 79 18.06 -4.31 -12.87
CA LEU A 79 18.25 -5.72 -13.15
C LEU A 79 17.02 -6.51 -12.68
N GLY A 80 16.50 -7.35 -13.56
CA GLY A 80 15.41 -8.27 -13.25
C GLY A 80 15.59 -9.61 -13.97
N LEU A 81 14.61 -10.47 -13.89
CA LEU A 81 14.60 -11.77 -14.57
C LEU A 81 13.61 -11.73 -15.75
N ASN A 82 14.03 -12.22 -16.90
CA ASN A 82 13.13 -12.42 -18.02
C ASN A 82 12.34 -13.73 -17.88
N ASP A 83 11.40 -13.98 -18.78
CA ASP A 83 10.55 -15.19 -18.76
C ASP A 83 11.35 -16.51 -18.80
N GLY A 84 12.57 -16.48 -19.31
CA GLY A 84 13.50 -17.60 -19.30
C GLY A 84 14.36 -17.72 -18.03
N GLY A 85 14.09 -16.91 -16.99
CA GLY A 85 14.83 -16.91 -15.73
C GLY A 85 16.25 -16.33 -15.83
N ARG A 86 16.57 -15.59 -16.89
CA ARG A 86 17.88 -14.98 -17.09
C ARG A 86 17.88 -13.53 -16.62
N VAL A 87 18.97 -13.11 -15.98
CA VAL A 87 19.19 -11.73 -15.59
C VAL A 87 19.22 -10.84 -16.85
N THR A 88 18.43 -9.80 -16.83
CA THR A 88 18.36 -8.79 -17.90
C THR A 88 18.19 -7.40 -17.33
N VAL A 89 18.47 -6.38 -18.13
CA VAL A 89 18.20 -4.98 -17.79
C VAL A 89 16.79 -4.65 -18.26
N TYR A 90 15.96 -4.17 -17.34
CA TYR A 90 14.66 -3.61 -17.65
C TYR A 90 14.77 -2.09 -17.74
N GLU A 91 14.19 -1.51 -18.79
CA GLU A 91 13.92 -0.09 -18.90
C GLU A 91 12.43 0.13 -18.65
N THR A 92 12.10 0.99 -17.67
CA THR A 92 10.72 1.30 -17.31
C THR A 92 10.28 2.61 -17.92
N ARG A 93 8.96 2.84 -17.99
CA ARG A 93 8.37 4.09 -18.51
C ARG A 93 7.96 5.07 -17.42
N GLY A 94 8.10 4.67 -16.16
CA GLY A 94 7.47 5.35 -15.04
C GLY A 94 6.00 4.98 -14.88
N ASN A 95 5.54 4.92 -13.63
CA ASN A 95 4.17 4.57 -13.28
C ASN A 95 3.38 5.82 -12.86
N GLN A 96 2.48 6.30 -13.72
CA GLN A 96 1.68 7.49 -13.46
C GLN A 96 0.52 7.27 -12.49
N TYR A 97 0.23 6.02 -12.10
CA TYR A 97 -0.88 5.64 -11.22
C TYR A 97 -0.43 5.43 -9.77
N THR A 98 0.66 6.07 -9.38
CA THR A 98 1.16 6.04 -7.99
C THR A 98 0.43 7.03 -7.10
N HIS A 99 0.21 6.65 -5.83
CA HIS A 99 -0.53 7.45 -4.87
C HIS A 99 -0.07 7.19 -3.42
N VAL A 100 -0.51 8.04 -2.50
CA VAL A 100 -0.20 7.92 -1.07
C VAL A 100 -1.17 6.95 -0.40
N VAL A 101 -0.67 6.18 0.56
CA VAL A 101 -1.46 5.45 1.55
C VAL A 101 -1.16 6.01 2.93
N LEU A 102 -2.15 6.60 3.60
CA LEU A 102 -2.05 7.09 4.97
C LEU A 102 -2.31 5.93 5.94
N ARG A 103 -1.26 5.48 6.64
CA ARG A 103 -1.30 4.35 7.56
C ARG A 103 -1.17 4.73 9.04
N GLY A 104 -1.20 6.03 9.33
CA GLY A 104 -0.83 6.53 10.65
C GLY A 104 0.68 6.50 10.89
N GLY A 105 1.08 6.92 12.06
CA GLY A 105 2.45 6.92 12.54
C GLY A 105 2.44 6.91 14.07
N THR A 106 3.14 7.85 14.70
CA THR A 106 3.05 8.10 16.14
C THR A 106 1.66 8.60 16.56
N LYS A 107 0.88 9.09 15.59
CA LYS A 107 -0.52 9.50 15.72
C LYS A 107 -1.29 9.05 14.49
N PRO A 108 -2.61 8.82 14.61
CA PRO A 108 -3.50 8.62 13.47
C PRO A 108 -3.42 9.79 12.47
N ASN A 109 -3.61 9.51 11.17
CA ASN A 109 -3.56 10.52 10.11
C ASN A 109 -4.69 10.38 9.06
N TYR A 110 -5.83 9.81 9.46
CA TYR A 110 -7.01 9.61 8.60
C TYR A 110 -8.04 10.75 8.69
N ASP A 111 -7.93 11.62 9.69
CA ASP A 111 -8.89 12.71 9.90
C ASP A 111 -8.81 13.79 8.82
N THR A 112 -9.86 14.61 8.73
CA THR A 112 -9.99 15.65 7.70
C THR A 112 -8.80 16.63 7.66
N LYS A 113 -8.19 16.94 8.82
CA LYS A 113 -7.05 17.85 8.88
C LYS A 113 -5.80 17.19 8.29
N SER A 114 -5.56 15.93 8.61
CA SER A 114 -4.44 15.15 8.11
C SER A 114 -4.56 14.92 6.60
N VAL A 115 -5.75 14.59 6.12
CA VAL A 115 -6.02 14.42 4.69
C VAL A 115 -5.77 15.74 3.94
N LYS A 116 -6.28 16.88 4.43
CA LYS A 116 -6.01 18.18 3.82
C LYS A 116 -4.54 18.56 3.83
N SER A 117 -3.81 18.21 4.89
CA SER A 117 -2.35 18.41 4.95
C SER A 117 -1.63 17.59 3.88
N CYS A 118 -2.05 16.34 3.67
CA CYS A 118 -1.52 15.49 2.60
C CYS A 118 -1.85 16.07 1.22
N GLU A 119 -3.09 16.50 0.99
CA GLU A 119 -3.52 17.16 -0.26
C GLU A 119 -2.64 18.37 -0.58
N ALA A 120 -2.37 19.23 0.40
CA ALA A 120 -1.53 20.43 0.24
C ALA A 120 -0.07 20.06 -0.11
N GLN A 121 0.48 19.00 0.51
CA GLN A 121 1.83 18.54 0.19
C GLN A 121 1.91 17.95 -1.22
N LEU A 122 0.93 17.15 -1.63
CA LEU A 122 0.85 16.62 -3.00
C LEU A 122 0.73 17.74 -4.02
N GLU A 123 -0.09 18.76 -3.76
CA GLU A 123 -0.25 19.93 -4.63
C GLU A 123 1.05 20.74 -4.79
N LYS A 124 1.77 20.97 -3.68
CA LYS A 124 3.08 21.65 -3.68
C LYS A 124 4.09 20.94 -4.57
N GLU A 125 4.02 19.61 -4.63
CA GLU A 125 4.92 18.78 -5.45
C GLU A 125 4.36 18.49 -6.85
N ASN A 126 3.25 19.14 -7.26
CA ASN A 126 2.55 18.92 -8.53
C ASN A 126 2.13 17.47 -8.77
N LEU A 127 1.75 16.76 -7.70
CA LEU A 127 1.29 15.38 -7.74
C LEU A 127 -0.24 15.31 -7.66
N PRO A 128 -0.86 14.29 -8.28
CA PRO A 128 -2.29 14.04 -8.15
C PRO A 128 -2.70 13.84 -6.69
N LYS A 129 -3.76 14.52 -6.25
CA LYS A 129 -4.33 14.35 -4.91
C LYS A 129 -5.12 13.04 -4.85
N LYS A 130 -4.41 11.91 -4.80
CA LYS A 130 -4.96 10.57 -4.69
C LYS A 130 -4.43 9.93 -3.41
N ILE A 131 -5.34 9.64 -2.50
CA ILE A 131 -5.02 9.20 -1.13
C ILE A 131 -5.86 7.97 -0.82
N MET A 132 -5.24 6.88 -0.41
CA MET A 132 -5.90 5.74 0.21
C MET A 132 -5.68 5.81 1.72
N ILE A 133 -6.66 5.40 2.50
CA ILE A 133 -6.54 5.34 3.96
C ILE A 133 -6.43 3.88 4.40
N ASP A 134 -5.35 3.56 5.08
CA ASP A 134 -5.19 2.29 5.77
C ASP A 134 -5.86 2.41 7.14
N CYS A 135 -6.94 1.67 7.36
CA CYS A 135 -7.74 1.73 8.58
C CYS A 135 -7.11 1.00 9.78
N SER A 136 -6.02 0.28 9.54
CA SER A 136 -5.28 -0.45 10.58
C SER A 136 -4.01 0.31 11.02
N HIS A 137 -3.01 -0.41 11.47
CA HIS A 137 -1.67 0.08 11.84
C HIS A 137 -1.71 1.27 12.80
N GLY A 138 -1.01 2.35 12.48
CA GLY A 138 -0.94 3.55 13.32
C GLY A 138 -2.26 4.35 13.39
N ASN A 139 -3.21 4.10 12.50
CA ASN A 139 -4.52 4.74 12.53
C ASN A 139 -5.43 4.18 13.62
N THR A 140 -5.16 2.99 14.11
CA THR A 140 -5.88 2.34 15.22
C THR A 140 -4.96 1.90 16.35
N ASN A 141 -3.65 2.21 16.28
CA ASN A 141 -2.64 1.63 17.18
C ASN A 141 -2.69 0.09 17.24
N LYS A 142 -3.00 -0.53 16.07
CA LYS A 142 -3.17 -2.00 15.91
C LYS A 142 -4.37 -2.59 16.68
N ASP A 143 -5.29 -1.79 17.14
CA ASP A 143 -6.57 -2.24 17.67
C ASP A 143 -7.57 -2.42 16.52
N TYR A 144 -7.76 -3.66 16.08
CA TYR A 144 -8.63 -4.00 14.95
C TYR A 144 -10.08 -3.58 15.18
N THR A 145 -10.53 -3.50 16.42
CA THR A 145 -11.90 -3.10 16.77
C THR A 145 -12.20 -1.64 16.40
N LEU A 146 -11.16 -0.82 16.21
CA LEU A 146 -11.29 0.59 15.82
C LEU A 146 -11.32 0.82 14.31
N GLN A 147 -11.04 -0.19 13.49
CA GLN A 147 -11.04 -0.04 12.02
C GLN A 147 -12.39 0.46 11.48
N PRO A 148 -13.57 -0.01 11.94
CA PRO A 148 -14.87 0.53 11.49
C PRO A 148 -14.99 2.03 11.72
N ARG A 149 -14.50 2.55 12.86
CA ARG A 149 -14.52 3.99 13.15
C ARG A 149 -13.67 4.80 12.17
N VAL A 150 -12.53 4.26 11.75
CA VAL A 150 -11.68 4.90 10.74
C VAL A 150 -12.37 4.89 9.39
N ALA A 151 -12.95 3.75 8.99
CA ALA A 151 -13.69 3.61 7.75
C ALA A 151 -14.89 4.57 7.69
N ASP A 152 -15.68 4.67 8.75
CA ASP A 152 -16.81 5.61 8.85
C ASP A 152 -16.37 7.06 8.70
N ASN A 153 -15.22 7.43 9.29
CA ASN A 153 -14.67 8.76 9.14
C ASN A 153 -14.31 9.04 7.67
N CYS A 154 -13.68 8.09 6.98
CA CYS A 154 -13.33 8.20 5.57
C CYS A 154 -14.58 8.34 4.68
N ILE A 155 -15.60 7.50 4.91
CA ILE A 155 -16.87 7.55 4.21
C ILE A 155 -17.53 8.93 4.40
N ASN A 156 -17.57 9.43 5.63
CA ASN A 156 -18.13 10.75 5.93
C ASN A 156 -17.37 11.90 5.23
N GLN A 157 -16.06 11.79 5.06
CA GLN A 157 -15.28 12.78 4.30
C GLN A 157 -15.65 12.73 2.81
N VAL A 158 -15.79 11.55 2.24
CA VAL A 158 -16.22 11.37 0.83
C VAL A 158 -17.64 11.89 0.61
N LEU A 159 -18.57 11.58 1.51
CA LEU A 159 -19.94 12.09 1.47
C LEU A 159 -19.99 13.62 1.57
N LYS A 160 -19.06 14.25 2.28
CA LYS A 160 -18.87 15.70 2.36
C LYS A 160 -18.07 16.27 1.19
N SER A 161 -18.03 15.55 0.08
CA SER A 161 -17.43 15.96 -1.19
C SER A 161 -15.88 15.95 -1.23
N ASN A 162 -15.19 15.25 -0.33
CA ASN A 162 -13.77 14.98 -0.54
C ASN A 162 -13.60 14.10 -1.79
N ARG A 163 -12.69 14.48 -2.69
CA ARG A 163 -12.42 13.77 -3.96
C ARG A 163 -11.00 13.21 -4.04
N SER A 164 -10.19 13.44 -3.02
CA SER A 164 -8.83 12.93 -2.95
C SER A 164 -8.77 11.52 -2.34
N ILE A 165 -9.70 11.18 -1.45
CA ILE A 165 -9.80 9.81 -0.91
C ILE A 165 -10.34 8.90 -2.00
N ILE A 166 -9.48 7.98 -2.48
CA ILE A 166 -9.81 7.03 -3.57
C ILE A 166 -10.22 5.65 -3.07
N GLY A 167 -9.99 5.36 -1.80
CA GLY A 167 -10.33 4.10 -1.16
C GLY A 167 -9.79 4.00 0.24
N PHE A 168 -10.09 2.90 0.89
CA PHE A 168 -9.54 2.55 2.20
C PHE A 168 -9.23 1.06 2.26
N MET A 169 -8.31 0.69 3.14
CA MET A 169 -7.88 -0.68 3.39
C MET A 169 -8.37 -1.11 4.77
N LEU A 170 -8.84 -2.33 4.86
CA LEU A 170 -9.19 -3.00 6.11
C LEU A 170 -8.33 -4.26 6.22
N GLU A 171 -7.76 -4.50 7.39
CA GLU A 171 -7.19 -5.79 7.73
C GLU A 171 -8.28 -6.63 8.38
N SER A 172 -8.49 -7.83 7.86
CA SER A 172 -9.55 -8.72 8.32
C SER A 172 -9.13 -10.16 8.13
N ASN A 173 -9.53 -11.01 9.05
CA ASN A 173 -9.42 -12.44 8.93
C ASN A 173 -10.78 -13.09 9.23
N ILE A 174 -10.87 -14.41 9.15
CA ILE A 174 -12.12 -15.14 9.45
C ILE A 174 -12.46 -15.02 10.94
N GLU A 175 -11.44 -15.21 11.79
CA GLU A 175 -11.55 -15.10 13.24
C GLU A 175 -10.73 -13.90 13.75
N GLU A 176 -11.16 -13.32 14.85
CA GLU A 176 -10.50 -12.17 15.46
C GLU A 176 -9.16 -12.51 16.12
N GLY A 177 -8.31 -11.48 16.25
CA GLY A 177 -7.04 -11.59 16.95
C GLY A 177 -5.89 -12.05 16.05
N ASN A 178 -4.77 -12.37 16.69
CA ASN A 178 -3.60 -12.90 16.01
C ASN A 178 -2.96 -14.05 16.79
N GLN A 179 -2.13 -14.82 16.10
CA GLN A 179 -1.37 -15.92 16.67
C GLN A 179 0.07 -15.90 16.18
N LYS A 180 0.96 -16.48 16.97
CA LYS A 180 2.36 -16.67 16.58
C LYS A 180 2.52 -17.97 15.80
N ILE A 181 3.46 -18.00 14.87
CA ILE A 181 3.87 -19.24 14.21
C ILE A 181 4.51 -20.14 15.28
N THR A 182 3.98 -21.35 15.42
CA THR A 182 4.47 -22.39 16.33
C THR A 182 5.43 -23.34 15.61
N GLN A 183 6.18 -24.15 16.37
CA GLN A 183 7.06 -25.17 15.76
C GLN A 183 6.26 -26.27 15.04
N ASP A 184 5.12 -26.65 15.62
CA ASP A 184 4.17 -27.54 14.96
C ASP A 184 3.05 -26.73 14.31
N LEU A 185 2.98 -26.77 12.98
CA LEU A 185 1.96 -26.03 12.22
C LEU A 185 0.53 -26.55 12.47
N ASN A 186 0.37 -27.77 13.03
CA ASN A 186 -0.93 -28.28 13.42
C ASN A 186 -1.54 -27.56 14.64
N ASP A 187 -0.72 -26.84 15.41
CA ASP A 187 -1.19 -26.01 16.52
C ASP A 187 -1.81 -24.69 16.06
N LEU A 188 -1.67 -24.33 14.77
CA LEU A 188 -2.23 -23.11 14.24
C LEU A 188 -3.75 -23.20 14.12
N LYS A 189 -4.43 -22.16 14.60
CA LYS A 189 -5.87 -22.02 14.47
C LYS A 189 -6.20 -21.48 13.07
N TYR A 190 -7.02 -22.22 12.33
CA TYR A 190 -7.53 -21.77 11.05
C TYR A 190 -8.34 -20.47 11.22
N GLY A 191 -8.12 -19.54 10.30
CA GLY A 191 -8.88 -18.28 10.28
C GLY A 191 -8.36 -17.17 11.19
N VAL A 192 -7.33 -17.43 12.01
CA VAL A 192 -6.68 -16.42 12.87
C VAL A 192 -5.41 -15.89 12.20
N SER A 193 -5.23 -14.57 12.18
CA SER A 193 -4.08 -13.91 11.56
C SER A 193 -2.75 -14.32 12.18
N LEU A 194 -1.68 -14.36 11.38
CA LEU A 194 -0.29 -14.52 11.83
C LEU A 194 0.43 -13.17 11.99
N THR A 195 -0.22 -12.08 11.68
CA THR A 195 0.33 -10.72 11.77
C THR A 195 -0.55 -9.82 12.64
N ASP A 196 -0.94 -8.69 12.16
CA ASP A 196 -1.91 -7.81 12.82
C ASP A 196 -3.33 -8.24 12.42
N ALA A 197 -4.22 -8.35 13.35
CA ALA A 197 -5.61 -8.71 13.09
C ALA A 197 -6.49 -7.48 13.16
#